data_bae432b8526be7b56fe4438e53871c60
#
_entry.id   bae432b8526be7b56fe4438e53871c60
#
_cell.length_a   1.000
_cell.length_b   1.000
_cell.length_c   1.000
_cell.angle_alpha   90.00
_cell.angle_beta   90.00
_cell.angle_gamma   90.00
#
_symmetry.space_group_name_H-M   'P 1'
#
loop_
_entity.id
_entity.type
_entity.pdbx_description
1 polymer ?
#
loop_
_entity_poly.entity_id
_entity_poly.type
_entity_poly.pdbx_seq_one_letter_code
_entity_poly.pdbx_strand_id
1 'polypeptide(L)'
;MAKKTEANQTETKDEIKNIVEISDAGPCKKKISIEIPAEKITKAVDEQYEQLRKDAIIPGFRKGRAPRRLLEKRFGKESSEQVKLKLMMDASETAIKENNINSIGDPNIDPDKVELPEKGAMKFEFEIEVRPEFDLPALEGIEVDKPKIEVTDEMINNEITELQKRVGTYKPKEGKIALEDQVVADVVLRPEGGEMEVVKNTEIHVHERGFVAKVFIDGLDKVLVGAKAGDVKTTSTDVPATFFDEKYRGKKVEVEIKVNDVKALEPAEMNDDFFKRIGVANVDELKKTLRERNEKNVERQQKEVLRQEVRDYLNDKVDFELPMDVVADQSRNILQRQYTRMLIQGQKADEVAKQMEELKASSDQQAQLQLKAFFVMDAVAKKLNIEATEEEINGYIAQAAMYRQTRPEKLREQMARDGSLAEAAMEIRELKCIDKILETAKISEVEPKKVEEKQKKAAEKAAAKAKPVKKAEKAENTEKAEKSEKKAEKKADKEEKAEKPAKKAPAKKKEK
;
A
#
# COMPACT_ATOMS: atom_id res chain seq x y z
N MET A 1 -44.96 -54.70 -24.88
CA MET A 1 -45.16 -53.41 -24.21
C MET A 1 -43.97 -52.56 -24.48
N ALA A 2 -44.11 -51.63 -25.42
CA ALA A 2 -43.03 -50.76 -25.86
C ALA A 2 -42.92 -49.54 -24.95
N LYS A 3 -41.73 -49.28 -24.33
CA LYS A 3 -41.39 -48.02 -23.65
C LYS A 3 -40.99 -47.04 -24.68
N LYS A 4 -41.73 -45.95 -24.82
CA LYS A 4 -41.36 -44.75 -25.54
C LYS A 4 -40.18 -44.08 -24.80
N THR A 5 -39.09 -43.93 -25.53
CA THR A 5 -37.95 -43.06 -25.17
C THR A 5 -38.33 -41.66 -25.66
N GLU A 6 -38.59 -40.74 -24.73
CA GLU A 6 -38.70 -39.31 -25.04
C GLU A 6 -37.31 -38.78 -25.28
N ALA A 7 -37.06 -38.40 -26.51
CA ALA A 7 -35.86 -37.64 -26.92
C ALA A 7 -36.02 -36.20 -26.43
N ASN A 8 -35.18 -35.81 -25.50
CA ASN A 8 -35.03 -34.44 -25.06
C ASN A 8 -34.35 -33.64 -26.19
N GLN A 9 -35.16 -32.92 -26.96
CA GLN A 9 -34.66 -31.95 -27.92
C GLN A 9 -34.14 -30.74 -27.15
N THR A 10 -32.84 -30.68 -26.97
CA THR A 10 -32.13 -29.44 -26.63
C THR A 10 -32.25 -28.52 -27.84
N GLU A 11 -33.14 -27.55 -27.79
CA GLU A 11 -33.19 -26.44 -28.72
C GLU A 11 -31.88 -25.65 -28.57
N THR A 12 -30.99 -25.79 -29.54
CA THR A 12 -29.89 -24.87 -29.75
C THR A 12 -30.50 -23.54 -30.17
N LYS A 13 -30.67 -22.62 -29.21
CA LYS A 13 -30.90 -21.20 -29.50
C LYS A 13 -29.69 -20.72 -30.31
N ASP A 14 -29.93 -20.32 -31.57
CA ASP A 14 -28.95 -19.55 -32.34
C ASP A 14 -28.63 -18.30 -31.57
N GLU A 15 -27.50 -18.32 -30.85
CA GLU A 15 -26.99 -17.15 -30.14
C GLU A 15 -26.45 -16.17 -31.17
N ILE A 16 -27.13 -15.02 -31.28
CA ILE A 16 -26.71 -13.92 -32.12
C ILE A 16 -25.36 -13.41 -31.58
N LYS A 17 -24.27 -13.72 -32.29
CA LYS A 17 -22.91 -13.34 -31.89
C LYS A 17 -22.64 -11.87 -32.14
N ASN A 18 -21.92 -11.24 -31.23
CA ASN A 18 -21.39 -9.88 -31.43
C ASN A 18 -20.21 -9.95 -32.42
N ILE A 19 -19.99 -8.89 -33.18
CA ILE A 19 -18.77 -8.74 -34.00
C ILE A 19 -17.75 -8.05 -33.10
N VAL A 20 -16.59 -8.69 -32.89
CA VAL A 20 -15.53 -8.20 -32.02
C VAL A 20 -14.25 -8.05 -32.81
N GLU A 21 -13.68 -6.84 -32.81
CA GLU A 21 -12.38 -6.53 -33.37
C GLU A 21 -11.42 -6.15 -32.22
N ILE A 22 -10.26 -6.80 -32.17
CA ILE A 22 -9.25 -6.59 -31.14
C ILE A 22 -8.01 -6.00 -31.80
N SER A 23 -7.52 -4.89 -31.25
CA SER A 23 -6.29 -4.25 -31.67
C SER A 23 -5.42 -3.91 -30.47
N ASP A 24 -4.11 -3.92 -30.61
CA ASP A 24 -3.19 -3.52 -29.57
C ASP A 24 -3.14 -1.97 -29.52
N ALA A 25 -3.42 -1.42 -28.34
CA ALA A 25 -3.44 0.03 -28.11
C ALA A 25 -2.18 0.55 -27.41
N GLY A 26 -1.29 -0.35 -26.98
CA GLY A 26 -0.05 -0.03 -26.28
C GLY A 26 0.44 -1.18 -25.43
N PRO A 27 1.51 -0.95 -24.66
CA PRO A 27 2.05 -1.97 -23.76
C PRO A 27 0.99 -2.39 -22.73
N CYS A 28 0.70 -3.69 -22.70
CA CYS A 28 -0.32 -4.28 -21.83
C CYS A 28 -1.74 -3.69 -21.98
N LYS A 29 -2.06 -3.01 -23.12
CA LYS A 29 -3.39 -2.47 -23.41
C LYS A 29 -3.93 -3.02 -24.70
N LYS A 30 -5.17 -3.52 -24.67
CA LYS A 30 -5.93 -3.92 -25.87
C LYS A 30 -7.14 -3.02 -26.02
N LYS A 31 -7.34 -2.56 -27.25
CA LYS A 31 -8.54 -1.84 -27.66
C LYS A 31 -9.48 -2.84 -28.30
N ILE A 32 -10.68 -2.93 -27.78
CA ILE A 32 -11.72 -3.85 -28.24
C ILE A 32 -12.86 -3.00 -28.80
N SER A 33 -13.21 -3.26 -30.05
CA SER A 33 -14.37 -2.67 -30.73
C SER A 33 -15.44 -3.73 -30.86
N ILE A 34 -16.62 -3.46 -30.37
CA ILE A 34 -17.76 -4.40 -30.37
C ILE A 34 -18.92 -3.79 -31.14
N GLU A 35 -19.46 -4.57 -32.09
CA GLU A 35 -20.70 -4.26 -32.76
C GLU A 35 -21.80 -5.23 -32.33
N ILE A 36 -22.85 -4.71 -31.67
CA ILE A 36 -24.00 -5.47 -31.21
C ILE A 36 -25.11 -5.41 -32.28
N PRO A 37 -25.55 -6.54 -32.82
CA PRO A 37 -26.60 -6.58 -33.85
C PRO A 37 -27.95 -6.02 -33.34
N ALA A 38 -28.69 -5.36 -34.25
CA ALA A 38 -30.01 -4.77 -33.95
C ALA A 38 -31.01 -5.74 -33.34
N GLU A 39 -30.96 -7.03 -33.71
CA GLU A 39 -31.84 -8.07 -33.16
C GLU A 39 -31.63 -8.32 -31.69
N LYS A 40 -30.37 -8.27 -31.22
CA LYS A 40 -30.01 -8.44 -29.83
C LYS A 40 -30.46 -7.24 -28.99
N ILE A 41 -30.32 -6.04 -29.55
CA ILE A 41 -30.79 -4.80 -28.92
C ILE A 41 -32.30 -4.85 -28.75
N THR A 42 -33.05 -5.22 -29.81
CA THR A 42 -34.50 -5.30 -29.78
C THR A 42 -34.99 -6.29 -28.71
N LYS A 43 -34.34 -7.45 -28.62
CA LYS A 43 -34.69 -8.47 -27.60
C LYS A 43 -34.45 -7.91 -26.20
N ALA A 44 -33.29 -7.28 -25.94
CA ALA A 44 -32.97 -6.72 -24.63
C ALA A 44 -33.93 -5.58 -24.22
N VAL A 45 -34.33 -4.75 -25.16
CA VAL A 45 -35.33 -3.69 -24.94
C VAL A 45 -36.70 -4.29 -24.61
N ASP A 46 -37.11 -5.33 -25.35
CA ASP A 46 -38.38 -6.01 -25.11
C ASP A 46 -38.41 -6.68 -23.74
N GLU A 47 -37.35 -7.38 -23.35
CA GLU A 47 -37.19 -7.97 -22.04
C GLU A 47 -37.26 -6.95 -20.91
N GLN A 48 -36.59 -5.82 -21.07
CA GLN A 48 -36.60 -4.74 -20.09
C GLN A 48 -38.00 -4.16 -19.90
N TYR A 49 -38.73 -3.93 -20.98
CA TYR A 49 -40.11 -3.45 -20.87
C TYR A 49 -41.06 -4.51 -20.32
N GLU A 50 -40.81 -5.78 -20.54
CA GLU A 50 -41.58 -6.87 -19.88
C GLU A 50 -41.34 -6.92 -18.37
N GLN A 51 -40.08 -6.73 -17.94
CA GLN A 51 -39.76 -6.65 -16.51
C GLN A 51 -40.38 -5.40 -15.89
N LEU A 52 -40.18 -4.25 -16.53
CA LEU A 52 -40.77 -2.99 -16.08
C LEU A 52 -42.29 -3.04 -15.99
N ARG A 53 -42.96 -3.75 -16.92
CA ARG A 53 -44.41 -3.98 -16.90
C ARG A 53 -44.83 -4.77 -15.68
N LYS A 54 -43.99 -5.75 -15.22
CA LYS A 54 -44.31 -6.58 -14.05
C LYS A 54 -44.12 -5.78 -12.75
N ASP A 55 -43.15 -4.84 -12.71
CA ASP A 55 -42.71 -4.18 -11.47
C ASP A 55 -43.26 -2.76 -11.29
N ALA A 56 -43.47 -2.01 -12.37
CA ALA A 56 -43.91 -0.62 -12.30
C ALA A 56 -45.36 -0.47 -11.77
N ILE A 57 -45.50 0.47 -10.82
CA ILE A 57 -46.80 0.90 -10.31
C ILE A 57 -47.20 2.19 -11.07
N ILE A 58 -48.19 2.06 -11.94
CA ILE A 58 -48.69 3.19 -12.72
C ILE A 58 -50.09 3.58 -12.22
N PRO A 59 -50.32 4.87 -11.87
CA PRO A 59 -51.63 5.31 -11.45
C PRO A 59 -52.71 5.00 -12.53
N GLY A 60 -53.78 4.39 -12.13
CA GLY A 60 -54.88 3.95 -13.01
C GLY A 60 -54.73 2.58 -13.63
N PHE A 61 -53.64 1.85 -13.41
CA PHE A 61 -53.45 0.52 -13.90
C PHE A 61 -53.05 -0.47 -12.78
N ARG A 62 -53.59 -1.68 -12.85
CA ARG A 62 -53.17 -2.78 -11.95
C ARG A 62 -51.75 -3.24 -12.37
N LYS A 63 -50.91 -3.54 -11.38
CA LYS A 63 -49.55 -4.09 -11.58
C LYS A 63 -49.55 -5.20 -12.64
N GLY A 64 -48.68 -5.12 -13.63
CA GLY A 64 -48.57 -6.07 -14.74
C GLY A 64 -49.54 -5.84 -15.94
N ARG A 65 -50.43 -4.83 -15.89
CA ARG A 65 -51.41 -4.55 -16.95
C ARG A 65 -51.21 -3.22 -17.69
N ALA A 66 -50.14 -2.54 -17.44
CA ALA A 66 -49.83 -1.24 -18.11
C ALA A 66 -49.51 -1.48 -19.60
N PRO A 67 -50.07 -0.64 -20.52
CA PRO A 67 -49.71 -0.68 -21.94
C PRO A 67 -48.27 -0.26 -22.16
N ARG A 68 -47.54 -0.93 -23.07
CA ARG A 68 -46.15 -0.65 -23.42
C ARG A 68 -45.90 0.85 -23.78
N ARG A 69 -46.74 1.42 -24.61
CA ARG A 69 -46.67 2.84 -25.02
C ARG A 69 -46.63 3.80 -23.83
N LEU A 70 -47.27 3.48 -22.73
CA LEU A 70 -47.28 4.31 -21.54
C LEU A 70 -45.99 4.17 -20.77
N LEU A 71 -45.42 2.98 -20.71
CA LEU A 71 -44.11 2.71 -20.11
C LEU A 71 -43.01 3.41 -20.89
N GLU A 72 -43.03 3.33 -22.20
CA GLU A 72 -42.09 4.03 -23.10
C GLU A 72 -42.14 5.53 -22.93
N LYS A 73 -43.31 6.10 -22.81
CA LYS A 73 -43.47 7.56 -22.61
C LYS A 73 -43.00 8.04 -21.25
N ARG A 74 -43.13 7.22 -20.20
CA ARG A 74 -42.81 7.60 -18.83
C ARG A 74 -41.37 7.25 -18.40
N PHE A 75 -40.89 6.11 -18.83
CA PHE A 75 -39.62 5.52 -18.41
C PHE A 75 -38.64 5.30 -19.58
N GLY A 76 -38.96 5.79 -20.78
CA GLY A 76 -38.20 5.49 -21.99
C GLY A 76 -36.72 5.85 -21.88
N LYS A 77 -36.41 7.01 -21.34
CA LYS A 77 -35.00 7.44 -21.17
C LYS A 77 -34.26 6.57 -20.16
N GLU A 78 -34.82 6.37 -18.98
CA GLU A 78 -34.19 5.55 -17.93
C GLU A 78 -34.03 4.09 -18.38
N SER A 79 -35.05 3.52 -19.03
CA SER A 79 -35.00 2.16 -19.58
C SER A 79 -33.97 2.01 -20.69
N SER A 80 -33.85 2.99 -21.59
CA SER A 80 -32.86 2.95 -22.67
C SER A 80 -31.43 3.04 -22.14
N GLU A 81 -31.16 3.86 -21.10
CA GLU A 81 -29.88 3.94 -20.42
C GLU A 81 -29.52 2.63 -19.70
N GLN A 82 -30.48 2.04 -19.00
CA GLN A 82 -30.27 0.75 -18.33
C GLN A 82 -30.00 -0.39 -19.32
N VAL A 83 -30.75 -0.47 -20.41
CA VAL A 83 -30.52 -1.45 -21.46
C VAL A 83 -29.17 -1.24 -22.13
N LYS A 84 -28.80 0.02 -22.41
CA LYS A 84 -27.48 0.37 -22.96
C LYS A 84 -26.36 -0.15 -22.07
N LEU A 85 -26.39 0.20 -20.80
CA LEU A 85 -25.36 -0.23 -19.83
C LEU A 85 -25.29 -1.76 -19.72
N LYS A 86 -26.44 -2.43 -19.62
CA LYS A 86 -26.50 -3.89 -19.55
C LYS A 86 -25.91 -4.54 -20.78
N LEU A 87 -26.29 -4.10 -21.98
CA LEU A 87 -25.76 -4.64 -23.23
C LEU A 87 -24.26 -4.42 -23.38
N MET A 88 -23.76 -3.25 -22.96
CA MET A 88 -22.33 -2.95 -22.98
C MET A 88 -21.56 -3.88 -22.03
N MET A 89 -22.04 -4.06 -20.80
CA MET A 89 -21.42 -4.95 -19.81
C MET A 89 -21.43 -6.42 -20.28
N ASP A 90 -22.61 -6.93 -20.69
CA ASP A 90 -22.75 -8.32 -21.17
C ASP A 90 -21.89 -8.59 -22.41
N ALA A 91 -21.83 -7.63 -23.35
CA ALA A 91 -21.05 -7.77 -24.57
C ALA A 91 -19.54 -7.72 -24.30
N SER A 92 -19.08 -6.84 -23.39
CA SER A 92 -17.66 -6.76 -23.01
C SER A 92 -17.21 -8.00 -22.27
N GLU A 93 -18.01 -8.51 -21.33
CA GLU A 93 -17.69 -9.74 -20.59
C GLU A 93 -17.62 -10.96 -21.53
N THR A 94 -18.57 -11.07 -22.47
CA THR A 94 -18.58 -12.14 -23.46
C THR A 94 -17.35 -12.04 -24.38
N ALA A 95 -16.99 -10.84 -24.85
CA ALA A 95 -15.85 -10.64 -25.72
C ALA A 95 -14.52 -11.00 -25.02
N ILE A 96 -14.36 -10.65 -23.75
CA ILE A 96 -13.19 -10.99 -22.94
C ILE A 96 -13.08 -12.52 -22.77
N LYS A 97 -14.20 -13.19 -22.45
CA LYS A 97 -14.23 -14.64 -22.24
C LYS A 97 -13.99 -15.45 -23.52
N GLU A 98 -14.68 -15.11 -24.61
CA GLU A 98 -14.56 -15.83 -25.90
C GLU A 98 -13.17 -15.72 -26.51
N ASN A 99 -12.48 -14.59 -26.31
CA ASN A 99 -11.14 -14.38 -26.84
C ASN A 99 -10.02 -14.73 -25.83
N ASN A 100 -10.35 -15.34 -24.69
CA ASN A 100 -9.39 -15.73 -23.63
C ASN A 100 -8.46 -14.58 -23.23
N ILE A 101 -8.99 -13.36 -23.13
CA ILE A 101 -8.19 -12.19 -22.74
C ILE A 101 -7.97 -12.22 -21.22
N ASN A 102 -6.73 -12.33 -20.79
CA ASN A 102 -6.35 -12.25 -19.37
C ASN A 102 -6.36 -10.79 -18.91
N SER A 103 -7.57 -10.24 -18.70
CA SER A 103 -7.74 -8.85 -18.27
C SER A 103 -7.33 -8.62 -16.82
N ILE A 104 -6.90 -7.39 -16.53
CA ILE A 104 -6.65 -6.88 -15.20
C ILE A 104 -7.62 -5.72 -14.96
N GLY A 105 -8.49 -5.86 -13.95
CA GLY A 105 -9.50 -4.85 -13.65
C GLY A 105 -10.69 -4.87 -14.61
N ASP A 106 -11.56 -3.88 -14.43
CA ASP A 106 -12.76 -3.71 -15.22
C ASP A 106 -12.48 -2.93 -16.51
N PRO A 107 -13.21 -3.21 -17.60
CA PRO A 107 -13.06 -2.49 -18.85
C PRO A 107 -13.40 -1.00 -18.66
N ASN A 108 -12.54 -0.12 -19.17
CA ASN A 108 -12.78 1.32 -19.14
C ASN A 108 -13.77 1.70 -20.26
N ILE A 109 -15.05 1.66 -19.93
CA ILE A 109 -16.12 1.95 -20.87
C ILE A 109 -16.72 3.32 -20.52
N ASP A 110 -16.77 4.23 -21.50
CA ASP A 110 -17.41 5.53 -21.35
C ASP A 110 -18.85 5.47 -21.90
N PRO A 111 -19.87 5.34 -21.02
CA PRO A 111 -21.26 5.18 -21.48
C PRO A 111 -21.82 6.46 -22.14
N ASP A 112 -21.24 7.62 -21.87
CA ASP A 112 -21.73 8.91 -22.40
C ASP A 112 -21.37 9.09 -23.88
N LYS A 113 -20.35 8.39 -24.37
CA LYS A 113 -19.93 8.42 -25.78
C LYS A 113 -20.71 7.46 -26.68
N VAL A 114 -21.53 6.60 -26.10
CA VAL A 114 -22.26 5.56 -26.82
C VAL A 114 -23.76 5.87 -26.81
N GLU A 115 -24.36 5.99 -27.97
CA GLU A 115 -25.81 6.16 -28.09
C GLU A 115 -26.46 4.83 -28.45
N LEU A 116 -27.61 4.53 -27.85
CA LEU A 116 -28.42 3.37 -28.20
C LEU A 116 -29.23 3.73 -29.47
N PRO A 117 -28.93 3.13 -30.65
CA PRO A 117 -29.68 3.46 -31.85
C PRO A 117 -31.10 2.91 -31.81
N GLU A 118 -32.08 3.69 -32.23
CA GLU A 118 -33.48 3.23 -32.36
C GLU A 118 -33.62 2.11 -33.43
N LYS A 119 -32.78 2.14 -34.47
CA LYS A 119 -32.71 1.14 -35.54
C LYS A 119 -31.24 0.99 -35.96
N GLY A 120 -30.74 -0.23 -35.93
CA GLY A 120 -29.37 -0.53 -36.39
C GLY A 120 -28.55 -1.21 -35.33
N ALA A 121 -27.29 -1.47 -35.63
CA ALA A 121 -26.32 -2.06 -34.72
C ALA A 121 -25.73 -0.98 -33.79
N MET A 122 -25.44 -1.34 -32.55
CA MET A 122 -24.74 -0.47 -31.63
C MET A 122 -23.24 -0.77 -31.65
N LYS A 123 -22.42 0.24 -31.88
CA LYS A 123 -20.95 0.12 -31.88
C LYS A 123 -20.38 0.88 -30.69
N PHE A 124 -19.45 0.24 -30.01
CA PHE A 124 -18.69 0.90 -28.96
C PHE A 124 -17.28 0.31 -28.87
N GLU A 125 -16.38 1.11 -28.33
CA GLU A 125 -14.97 0.77 -28.17
C GLU A 125 -14.59 0.99 -26.72
N PHE A 126 -13.75 0.10 -26.21
CA PHE A 126 -13.17 0.27 -24.88
C PHE A 126 -11.74 -0.24 -24.85
N GLU A 127 -10.98 0.27 -23.89
CA GLU A 127 -9.62 -0.16 -23.61
C GLU A 127 -9.64 -1.04 -22.37
N ILE A 128 -8.85 -2.10 -22.40
CA ILE A 128 -8.67 -3.01 -21.27
C ILE A 128 -7.19 -3.32 -21.07
N GLU A 129 -6.76 -3.32 -19.83
CA GLU A 129 -5.42 -3.73 -19.49
C GLU A 129 -5.34 -5.25 -19.38
N VAL A 130 -4.28 -5.81 -19.96
CA VAL A 130 -4.01 -7.24 -19.97
C VAL A 130 -2.76 -7.57 -19.18
N ARG A 131 -2.68 -8.80 -18.69
CA ARG A 131 -1.47 -9.27 -17.99
C ARG A 131 -0.28 -9.24 -18.93
N PRO A 132 0.89 -8.77 -18.47
CA PRO A 132 2.11 -8.79 -19.24
C PRO A 132 2.53 -10.23 -19.56
N GLU A 133 2.98 -10.46 -20.78
CA GLU A 133 3.57 -11.73 -21.22
C GLU A 133 5.09 -11.57 -21.22
N PHE A 134 5.78 -12.45 -20.51
CA PHE A 134 7.23 -12.46 -20.40
C PHE A 134 7.75 -13.87 -20.13
N ASP A 135 8.99 -14.13 -20.50
CA ASP A 135 9.65 -15.39 -20.25
C ASP A 135 10.28 -15.41 -18.85
N LEU A 136 9.98 -16.47 -18.10
CA LEU A 136 10.61 -16.69 -16.80
C LEU A 136 12.03 -17.22 -16.95
N PRO A 137 12.99 -16.70 -16.17
CA PRO A 137 14.36 -17.25 -16.12
C PRO A 137 14.36 -18.69 -15.61
N ALA A 138 15.54 -19.32 -15.62
CA ALA A 138 15.71 -20.61 -14.98
C ALA A 138 15.41 -20.48 -13.48
N LEU A 139 14.48 -21.33 -12.99
CA LEU A 139 14.09 -21.36 -11.58
C LEU A 139 14.94 -22.35 -10.76
N GLU A 140 15.67 -23.23 -11.44
CA GLU A 140 16.53 -24.24 -10.82
C GLU A 140 18.00 -23.80 -10.84
N GLY A 141 18.73 -24.15 -9.80
CA GLY A 141 20.18 -23.91 -9.73
C GLY A 141 20.57 -22.43 -9.54
N ILE A 142 19.68 -21.61 -9.02
CA ILE A 142 19.96 -20.20 -8.69
C ILE A 142 21.05 -20.14 -7.62
N GLU A 143 22.07 -19.32 -7.82
CA GLU A 143 23.12 -19.09 -6.84
C GLU A 143 22.65 -18.02 -5.84
N VAL A 144 22.58 -18.40 -4.55
CA VAL A 144 22.17 -17.54 -3.44
C VAL A 144 23.19 -17.58 -2.31
N ASP A 145 23.40 -16.44 -1.67
CA ASP A 145 24.39 -16.25 -0.64
C ASP A 145 23.73 -16.31 0.75
N LYS A 146 24.15 -17.30 1.57
CA LYS A 146 23.71 -17.44 2.95
C LYS A 146 24.71 -16.75 3.88
N PRO A 147 24.29 -15.76 4.70
CA PRO A 147 25.20 -15.15 5.66
C PRO A 147 25.61 -16.15 6.74
N LYS A 148 26.91 -16.31 6.94
CA LYS A 148 27.45 -17.13 8.02
C LYS A 148 27.39 -16.36 9.33
N ILE A 149 26.34 -16.57 10.12
CA ILE A 149 26.16 -15.98 11.43
C ILE A 149 26.24 -17.11 12.46
N GLU A 150 27.26 -17.07 13.30
CA GLU A 150 27.44 -18.03 14.38
C GLU A 150 27.02 -17.42 15.70
N VAL A 151 26.28 -18.17 16.50
CA VAL A 151 25.91 -17.76 17.88
C VAL A 151 27.10 -18.05 18.76
N THR A 152 27.82 -17.01 19.16
CA THR A 152 29.01 -17.12 20.02
C THR A 152 28.65 -17.11 21.51
N ASP A 153 29.50 -17.70 22.34
CA ASP A 153 29.33 -17.64 23.80
C ASP A 153 29.44 -16.20 24.33
N GLU A 154 30.17 -15.32 23.62
CA GLU A 154 30.23 -13.89 23.97
C GLU A 154 28.88 -13.22 23.80
N MET A 155 28.14 -13.51 22.72
CA MET A 155 26.79 -12.98 22.50
C MET A 155 25.85 -13.42 23.61
N ILE A 156 25.91 -14.69 24.00
CA ILE A 156 25.10 -15.24 25.10
C ILE A 156 25.43 -14.57 26.43
N ASN A 157 26.73 -14.42 26.74
CA ASN A 157 27.15 -13.77 27.99
C ASN A 157 26.77 -12.27 28.03
N ASN A 158 26.88 -11.56 26.91
CA ASN A 158 26.43 -10.17 26.81
C ASN A 158 24.92 -10.08 27.04
N GLU A 159 24.14 -10.98 26.49
CA GLU A 159 22.68 -11.02 26.67
C GLU A 159 22.29 -11.34 28.11
N ILE A 160 23.03 -12.25 28.77
CA ILE A 160 22.88 -12.51 30.21
C ILE A 160 23.16 -11.24 31.03
N THR A 161 24.22 -10.53 30.70
CA THR A 161 24.56 -9.27 31.40
C THR A 161 23.48 -8.23 31.22
N GLU A 162 22.90 -8.09 30.04
CA GLU A 162 21.77 -7.19 29.78
C GLU A 162 20.50 -7.63 30.55
N LEU A 163 20.27 -8.95 30.67
CA LEU A 163 19.17 -9.47 31.51
C LEU A 163 19.39 -9.17 32.97
N GLN A 164 20.63 -9.34 33.50
CA GLN A 164 20.97 -8.98 34.87
C GLN A 164 20.77 -7.49 35.13
N LYS A 165 21.15 -6.63 34.22
CA LYS A 165 20.89 -5.18 34.30
C LYS A 165 19.40 -4.87 34.33
N ARG A 166 18.60 -5.50 33.42
CA ARG A 166 17.16 -5.29 33.35
C ARG A 166 16.39 -5.69 34.61
N VAL A 167 16.83 -6.74 35.28
CA VAL A 167 16.23 -7.24 36.54
C VAL A 167 16.90 -6.62 37.77
N GLY A 168 17.99 -5.88 37.57
CA GLY A 168 18.78 -5.22 38.60
C GLY A 168 18.01 -4.21 39.41
N THR A 169 18.61 -3.76 40.49
CA THR A 169 18.05 -2.77 41.42
C THR A 169 18.93 -1.53 41.46
N TYR A 170 18.29 -0.37 41.66
CA TYR A 170 19.01 0.88 41.80
C TYR A 170 19.30 1.13 43.29
N LYS A 171 20.58 1.25 43.66
CA LYS A 171 21.01 1.58 45.01
C LYS A 171 21.63 2.98 45.08
N PRO A 172 21.40 3.72 46.16
CA PRO A 172 22.04 5.03 46.35
C PRO A 172 23.56 4.94 46.21
N LYS A 173 24.14 5.87 45.46
CA LYS A 173 25.56 5.95 45.15
C LYS A 173 26.08 7.33 45.51
N GLU A 174 27.10 7.38 46.35
CA GLU A 174 27.85 8.61 46.55
C GLU A 174 28.94 8.75 45.48
N GLY A 175 28.93 9.85 44.74
CA GLY A 175 29.96 10.10 43.71
C GLY A 175 29.46 10.69 42.43
N LYS A 176 30.22 10.45 41.34
CA LYS A 176 29.89 10.94 40.02
C LYS A 176 28.90 10.03 39.32
N ILE A 177 28.00 10.64 38.57
CA ILE A 177 27.05 9.94 37.69
C ILE A 177 27.82 9.23 36.59
N ALA A 178 27.50 7.96 36.37
CA ALA A 178 28.01 7.14 35.30
C ALA A 178 26.89 6.83 34.28
N LEU A 179 27.26 6.23 33.15
CA LEU A 179 26.30 5.72 32.20
C LEU A 179 25.45 4.60 32.82
N GLU A 180 24.16 4.52 32.49
CA GLU A 180 23.18 3.58 33.04
C GLU A 180 22.76 3.83 34.50
N ASP A 181 23.33 4.82 35.20
CA ASP A 181 22.85 5.24 36.50
C ASP A 181 21.44 5.84 36.43
N GLN A 182 20.67 5.76 37.49
CA GLN A 182 19.41 6.47 37.67
C GLN A 182 19.62 7.71 38.53
N VAL A 183 19.16 8.85 38.06
CA VAL A 183 19.24 10.12 38.76
C VAL A 183 17.85 10.55 39.20
N VAL A 184 17.70 10.92 40.46
CA VAL A 184 16.51 11.61 40.96
C VAL A 184 16.78 13.10 40.89
N ALA A 185 16.01 13.83 40.14
CA ALA A 185 16.25 15.26 39.88
C ALA A 185 14.97 16.09 39.89
N ASP A 186 15.11 17.35 40.22
CA ASP A 186 14.10 18.37 39.94
C ASP A 186 14.37 18.96 38.56
N VAL A 187 13.37 18.90 37.70
CA VAL A 187 13.47 19.31 36.31
C VAL A 187 12.62 20.53 36.06
N VAL A 188 13.20 21.56 35.46
CA VAL A 188 12.50 22.75 35.03
C VAL A 188 12.49 22.78 33.49
N LEU A 189 11.31 22.77 32.91
CA LEU A 189 11.08 22.81 31.48
C LEU A 189 10.66 24.23 31.08
N ARG A 190 11.40 24.88 30.17
CA ARG A 190 11.09 26.21 29.63
C ARG A 190 10.89 26.10 28.12
N PRO A 191 9.65 25.83 27.65
CA PRO A 191 9.37 25.83 26.22
C PRO A 191 9.39 27.26 25.66
N GLU A 192 9.92 27.43 24.46
CA GLU A 192 9.94 28.72 23.79
C GLU A 192 8.53 29.27 23.59
N GLY A 193 8.24 30.46 24.16
CA GLY A 193 6.91 31.09 24.10
C GLY A 193 5.85 30.39 24.95
N GLY A 194 6.22 29.50 25.89
CA GLY A 194 5.29 28.79 26.77
C GLY A 194 5.55 29.07 28.26
N GLU A 195 4.69 28.51 29.11
CA GLU A 195 4.83 28.59 30.55
C GLU A 195 5.90 27.62 31.07
N MET A 196 6.65 28.07 32.08
CA MET A 196 7.63 27.23 32.78
C MET A 196 6.92 26.15 33.59
N GLU A 197 7.37 24.91 33.44
CA GLU A 197 6.86 23.78 34.23
C GLU A 197 7.98 23.18 35.10
N VAL A 198 7.68 22.92 36.35
CA VAL A 198 8.62 22.31 37.32
C VAL A 198 8.09 20.94 37.69
N VAL A 199 8.89 19.91 37.40
CA VAL A 199 8.61 18.53 37.83
C VAL A 199 9.65 18.09 38.85
N LYS A 200 9.21 17.81 40.06
CA LYS A 200 10.09 17.45 41.19
C LYS A 200 10.26 15.93 41.33
N ASN A 201 11.42 15.54 41.78
CA ASN A 201 11.77 14.13 42.08
C ASN A 201 11.52 13.19 40.90
N THR A 202 11.90 13.65 39.67
CA THR A 202 11.80 12.83 38.47
C THR A 202 12.95 11.84 38.43
N GLU A 203 12.63 10.59 38.18
CA GLU A 203 13.63 9.54 37.94
C GLU A 203 14.08 9.60 36.48
N ILE A 204 15.38 9.78 36.26
CA ILE A 204 16.01 9.93 34.96
C ILE A 204 17.04 8.82 34.78
N HIS A 205 16.89 8.00 33.74
CA HIS A 205 17.88 6.99 33.39
C HIS A 205 18.92 7.64 32.43
N VAL A 206 20.20 7.53 32.80
CA VAL A 206 21.30 8.17 32.08
C VAL A 206 21.72 7.31 30.90
N HIS A 207 21.15 7.60 29.72
CA HIS A 207 21.47 7.00 28.44
C HIS A 207 21.79 8.07 27.40
N GLU A 208 22.32 7.70 26.24
CA GLU A 208 22.58 8.61 25.14
C GLU A 208 21.31 9.40 24.74
N ARG A 209 20.18 8.72 24.72
CA ARG A 209 18.86 9.34 24.55
C ARG A 209 17.98 8.99 25.73
N GLY A 210 17.64 10.01 26.53
CA GLY A 210 16.86 9.81 27.75
C GLY A 210 15.54 10.59 27.73
N PHE A 211 14.54 10.04 28.43
CA PHE A 211 13.28 10.71 28.68
C PHE A 211 13.38 11.47 30.00
N VAL A 212 13.29 12.80 29.96
CA VAL A 212 13.41 13.66 31.12
C VAL A 212 12.10 14.38 31.35
N ALA A 213 11.44 14.09 32.44
CA ALA A 213 10.11 14.58 32.81
C ALA A 213 9.07 14.35 31.72
N LYS A 214 9.08 15.14 30.65
CA LYS A 214 8.08 15.08 29.57
C LYS A 214 8.68 15.14 28.16
N VAL A 215 9.99 15.32 28.03
CA VAL A 215 10.65 15.49 26.73
C VAL A 215 11.84 14.52 26.57
N PHE A 216 12.14 14.15 25.34
CA PHE A 216 13.33 13.38 25.03
C PHE A 216 14.52 14.32 24.83
N ILE A 217 15.68 13.94 25.39
CA ILE A 217 16.92 14.67 25.25
C ILE A 217 17.94 13.75 24.60
N ASP A 218 18.46 14.14 23.44
CA ASP A 218 19.57 13.47 22.78
C ASP A 218 20.90 13.96 23.38
N GLY A 219 21.84 13.05 23.64
CA GLY A 219 23.11 13.36 24.32
C GLY A 219 22.98 13.64 25.80
N LEU A 220 21.95 13.08 26.48
CA LEU A 220 21.73 13.26 27.91
C LEU A 220 22.90 12.70 28.76
N ASP A 221 23.55 11.64 28.29
CA ASP A 221 24.77 11.09 28.85
C ASP A 221 25.88 12.15 28.95
N LYS A 222 26.10 12.93 27.89
CA LYS A 222 27.15 13.99 27.85
C LYS A 222 26.89 15.13 28.84
N VAL A 223 25.61 15.36 29.16
CA VAL A 223 25.18 16.40 30.08
C VAL A 223 25.33 15.96 31.54
N LEU A 224 24.93 14.71 31.85
CA LEU A 224 24.82 14.22 33.21
C LEU A 224 26.03 13.42 33.69
N VAL A 225 26.74 12.69 32.81
CA VAL A 225 27.90 11.89 33.22
C VAL A 225 28.99 12.79 33.79
N GLY A 226 29.45 12.41 34.99
CA GLY A 226 30.48 13.16 35.74
C GLY A 226 29.94 14.22 36.70
N ALA A 227 28.64 14.57 36.63
CA ALA A 227 28.00 15.44 37.64
C ALA A 227 27.77 14.68 38.97
N LYS A 228 27.46 15.42 40.06
CA LYS A 228 27.21 14.88 41.39
C LYS A 228 25.86 15.35 41.91
N ALA A 229 25.41 14.73 42.96
CA ALA A 229 24.27 15.23 43.75
C ALA A 229 24.49 16.69 44.18
N GLY A 230 23.49 17.53 43.96
CA GLY A 230 23.54 18.99 44.18
C GLY A 230 23.88 19.81 42.92
N ASP A 231 24.43 19.22 41.87
CA ASP A 231 24.76 19.94 40.64
C ASP A 231 23.50 20.32 39.84
N VAL A 232 23.58 21.45 39.15
CA VAL A 232 22.55 21.92 38.20
C VAL A 232 23.12 21.86 36.80
N LYS A 233 22.46 21.19 35.88
CA LYS A 233 22.83 21.09 34.48
C LYS A 233 21.71 21.63 33.60
N THR A 234 22.09 22.39 32.59
CA THR A 234 21.13 22.94 31.62
C THR A 234 21.44 22.41 30.22
N THR A 235 20.40 22.01 29.53
CA THR A 235 20.48 21.56 28.15
C THR A 235 19.27 22.05 27.37
N SER A 236 19.27 21.90 26.06
CA SER A 236 18.11 22.23 25.23
C SER A 236 17.84 21.12 24.23
N THR A 237 16.57 20.88 23.96
CA THR A 237 16.12 19.89 22.99
C THR A 237 15.10 20.51 22.05
N ASP A 238 15.15 20.13 20.77
CA ASP A 238 14.14 20.50 19.78
C ASP A 238 13.08 19.40 19.72
N VAL A 239 11.87 19.71 20.18
CA VAL A 239 10.78 18.75 20.27
C VAL A 239 10.11 18.64 18.91
N PRO A 240 9.98 17.41 18.33
CA PRO A 240 9.36 17.23 17.01
C PRO A 240 7.93 17.76 16.94
N ALA A 241 7.52 18.20 15.74
CA ALA A 241 6.13 18.60 15.47
C ALA A 241 5.10 17.46 15.66
N THR A 242 5.57 16.22 15.71
CA THR A 242 4.76 15.01 15.92
C THR A 242 4.62 14.62 17.41
N PHE A 243 5.16 15.43 18.33
CA PHE A 243 5.16 15.10 19.73
C PHE A 243 3.75 15.05 20.32
N PHE A 244 3.51 14.12 21.25
CA PHE A 244 2.18 13.85 21.81
C PHE A 244 1.62 15.02 22.64
N ASP A 245 2.48 15.78 23.34
CA ASP A 245 2.05 16.92 24.18
C ASP A 245 2.11 18.23 23.38
N GLU A 246 0.95 18.83 23.18
CA GLU A 246 0.79 20.07 22.40
C GLU A 246 1.55 21.27 22.98
N LYS A 247 1.81 21.30 24.28
CA LYS A 247 2.55 22.37 24.94
C LYS A 247 4.00 22.47 24.45
N TYR A 248 4.61 21.32 24.11
CA TYR A 248 6.02 21.21 23.72
C TYR A 248 6.21 21.02 22.22
N ARG A 249 5.14 20.63 21.51
CA ARG A 249 5.18 20.27 20.09
C ARG A 249 5.80 21.33 19.20
N GLY A 250 6.87 20.98 18.46
CA GLY A 250 7.54 21.86 17.51
C GLY A 250 8.27 23.04 18.13
N LYS A 251 8.52 23.00 19.44
CA LYS A 251 9.20 24.07 20.17
C LYS A 251 10.57 23.64 20.63
N LYS A 252 11.47 24.60 20.78
CA LYS A 252 12.71 24.42 21.50
C LYS A 252 12.42 24.51 22.99
N VAL A 253 12.85 23.49 23.75
CA VAL A 253 12.66 23.42 25.19
C VAL A 253 14.02 23.46 25.88
N GLU A 254 14.21 24.48 26.72
CA GLU A 254 15.34 24.53 27.63
C GLU A 254 15.00 23.71 28.87
N VAL A 255 15.90 22.79 29.23
CA VAL A 255 15.71 21.86 30.33
C VAL A 255 16.82 22.09 31.34
N GLU A 256 16.43 22.50 32.55
CA GLU A 256 17.32 22.63 33.68
C GLU A 256 17.10 21.44 34.62
N ILE A 257 18.16 20.69 34.92
CA ILE A 257 18.13 19.46 35.73
C ILE A 257 18.95 19.69 37.00
N LYS A 258 18.30 19.73 38.13
CA LYS A 258 18.95 19.79 39.42
C LYS A 258 19.00 18.38 40.01
N VAL A 259 20.17 17.82 40.14
CA VAL A 259 20.41 16.47 40.67
C VAL A 259 20.19 16.47 42.18
N ASN A 260 19.21 15.68 42.62
CA ASN A 260 18.96 15.51 44.06
C ASN A 260 19.69 14.27 44.61
N ASP A 261 19.58 13.13 43.88
CA ASP A 261 20.14 11.86 44.31
C ASP A 261 20.67 11.08 43.09
N VAL A 262 21.68 10.25 43.32
CA VAL A 262 22.27 9.38 42.30
C VAL A 262 22.13 7.93 42.77
N LYS A 263 21.60 7.06 41.93
CA LYS A 263 21.46 5.63 42.19
C LYS A 263 22.22 4.86 41.12
N ALA A 264 23.13 3.99 41.50
CA ALA A 264 23.81 3.09 40.58
C ALA A 264 22.93 1.87 40.29
N LEU A 265 22.93 1.44 39.05
CA LEU A 265 22.36 0.15 38.68
C LEU A 265 23.26 -0.97 39.16
N GLU A 266 22.80 -1.75 40.16
CA GLU A 266 23.43 -3.02 40.52
C GLU A 266 22.76 -4.13 39.72
N PRO A 267 23.49 -4.78 38.78
CA PRO A 267 22.97 -5.94 38.07
C PRO A 267 22.54 -7.02 39.06
N ALA A 268 21.43 -7.68 38.80
CA ALA A 268 20.94 -8.74 39.67
C ALA A 268 21.95 -9.88 39.74
N GLU A 269 22.22 -10.36 40.95
CA GLU A 269 23.02 -11.57 41.11
C GLU A 269 22.29 -12.79 40.59
N MET A 270 23.01 -13.72 39.95
CA MET A 270 22.47 -14.98 39.44
C MET A 270 22.13 -15.95 40.57
N ASN A 271 21.09 -15.63 41.33
CA ASN A 271 20.58 -16.44 42.45
C ASN A 271 19.21 -17.04 42.10
N ASP A 272 18.67 -17.87 42.99
CA ASP A 272 17.38 -18.55 42.77
C ASP A 272 16.22 -17.57 42.49
N ASP A 273 16.23 -16.38 43.07
CA ASP A 273 15.19 -15.36 42.86
C ASP A 273 15.30 -14.75 41.47
N PHE A 274 16.50 -14.55 40.96
CA PHE A 274 16.74 -14.12 39.58
C PHE A 274 16.20 -15.16 38.60
N PHE A 275 16.54 -16.43 38.78
CA PHE A 275 16.09 -17.51 37.89
C PHE A 275 14.56 -17.67 37.91
N LYS A 276 13.93 -17.58 39.11
CA LYS A 276 12.47 -17.59 39.23
C LYS A 276 11.80 -16.45 38.48
N ARG A 277 12.35 -15.22 38.53
CA ARG A 277 11.80 -14.06 37.82
C ARG A 277 11.86 -14.22 36.29
N ILE A 278 12.91 -14.88 35.78
CA ILE A 278 13.10 -15.14 34.37
C ILE A 278 12.36 -16.40 33.93
N GLY A 279 11.98 -17.28 34.85
CA GLY A 279 11.26 -18.52 34.54
C GLY A 279 12.15 -19.69 34.12
N VAL A 280 13.41 -19.73 34.60
CA VAL A 280 14.38 -20.81 34.37
C VAL A 280 14.90 -21.38 35.67
N ALA A 281 15.42 -22.60 35.67
CA ALA A 281 15.85 -23.24 36.91
C ALA A 281 17.29 -22.87 37.30
N ASN A 282 18.20 -22.66 36.33
CA ASN A 282 19.62 -22.40 36.58
C ASN A 282 20.31 -21.70 35.41
N VAL A 283 21.61 -21.38 35.58
CA VAL A 283 22.44 -20.71 34.57
C VAL A 283 22.57 -21.54 33.29
N ASP A 284 22.68 -22.85 33.39
CA ASP A 284 22.87 -23.71 32.24
C ASP A 284 21.60 -23.78 31.38
N GLU A 285 20.43 -23.84 32.02
CA GLU A 285 19.16 -23.77 31.33
C GLU A 285 18.94 -22.39 30.67
N LEU A 286 19.33 -21.31 31.35
CA LEU A 286 19.29 -19.96 30.78
C LEU A 286 20.15 -19.87 29.53
N LYS A 287 21.42 -20.30 29.60
CA LYS A 287 22.33 -20.30 28.46
C LYS A 287 21.78 -21.15 27.30
N LYS A 288 21.22 -22.31 27.60
CA LYS A 288 20.60 -23.19 26.61
C LYS A 288 19.41 -22.52 25.93
N THR A 289 18.50 -21.94 26.70
CA THR A 289 17.30 -21.25 26.20
C THR A 289 17.67 -20.05 25.31
N LEU A 290 18.66 -19.23 25.76
CA LEU A 290 19.15 -18.10 24.97
C LEU A 290 19.82 -18.55 23.68
N ARG A 291 20.63 -19.63 23.74
CA ARG A 291 21.25 -20.19 22.53
C ARG A 291 20.23 -20.70 21.54
N GLU A 292 19.27 -21.50 21.96
CA GLU A 292 18.18 -22.01 21.13
C GLU A 292 17.34 -20.86 20.51
N ARG A 293 17.08 -19.82 21.29
CA ARG A 293 16.37 -18.63 20.80
C ARG A 293 17.18 -17.89 19.75
N ASN A 294 18.46 -17.66 20.00
CA ASN A 294 19.35 -16.97 19.07
C ASN A 294 19.60 -17.78 17.79
N GLU A 295 19.77 -19.09 17.90
CA GLU A 295 19.87 -19.99 16.73
C GLU A 295 18.62 -19.92 15.85
N LYS A 296 17.43 -19.97 16.46
CA LYS A 296 16.16 -19.78 15.73
C LYS A 296 16.03 -18.39 15.09
N ASN A 297 16.52 -17.36 15.75
CA ASN A 297 16.53 -16.00 15.19
C ASN A 297 17.48 -15.89 14.02
N VAL A 298 18.69 -16.45 14.13
CA VAL A 298 19.68 -16.51 13.05
C VAL A 298 19.13 -17.32 11.88
N GLU A 299 18.53 -18.48 12.12
CA GLU A 299 17.90 -19.28 11.07
C GLU A 299 16.79 -18.50 10.33
N ARG A 300 15.96 -17.80 11.08
CA ARG A 300 14.90 -16.94 10.49
C ARG A 300 15.51 -15.82 9.64
N GLN A 301 16.53 -15.15 10.14
CA GLN A 301 17.23 -14.09 9.44
C GLN A 301 17.91 -14.62 8.17
N GLN A 302 18.58 -15.76 8.25
CA GLN A 302 19.19 -16.42 7.09
C GLN A 302 18.14 -16.79 6.02
N LYS A 303 17.01 -17.36 6.43
CA LYS A 303 15.90 -17.66 5.50
C LYS A 303 15.37 -16.42 4.81
N GLU A 304 15.20 -15.32 5.55
CA GLU A 304 14.70 -14.07 4.96
C GLU A 304 15.70 -13.47 3.97
N VAL A 305 17.00 -13.52 4.27
CA VAL A 305 18.05 -13.11 3.33
C VAL A 305 18.02 -13.95 2.05
N LEU A 306 17.94 -15.27 2.18
CA LEU A 306 17.85 -16.18 1.02
C LEU A 306 16.60 -15.90 0.18
N ARG A 307 15.45 -15.68 0.81
CA ARG A 307 14.20 -15.32 0.13
C ARG A 307 14.33 -14.00 -0.61
N GLN A 308 14.98 -13.02 0.01
CA GLN A 308 15.19 -11.72 -0.62
C GLN A 308 16.12 -11.84 -1.84
N GLU A 309 17.18 -12.62 -1.77
CA GLU A 309 18.07 -12.85 -2.92
C GLU A 309 17.38 -13.53 -4.11
N VAL A 310 16.48 -14.48 -3.84
CA VAL A 310 15.66 -15.09 -4.90
C VAL A 310 14.72 -14.03 -5.53
N ARG A 311 14.07 -13.18 -4.72
CA ARG A 311 13.25 -12.08 -5.24
C ARG A 311 14.06 -11.13 -6.11
N ASP A 312 15.23 -10.72 -5.63
CA ASP A 312 16.12 -9.81 -6.35
C ASP A 312 16.59 -10.42 -7.67
N TYR A 313 16.97 -11.70 -7.67
CA TYR A 313 17.35 -12.42 -8.88
C TYR A 313 16.22 -12.45 -9.92
N LEU A 314 15.01 -12.81 -9.49
CA LEU A 314 13.84 -12.88 -10.37
C LEU A 314 13.51 -11.51 -10.95
N ASN A 315 13.50 -10.46 -10.13
CA ASN A 315 13.21 -9.10 -10.55
C ASN A 315 14.27 -8.50 -11.48
N ASP A 316 15.55 -8.86 -11.30
CA ASP A 316 16.64 -8.35 -12.14
C ASP A 316 16.69 -9.01 -13.51
N LYS A 317 16.34 -10.31 -13.60
CA LYS A 317 16.42 -11.11 -14.83
C LYS A 317 15.23 -10.94 -15.75
N VAL A 318 14.09 -10.50 -15.22
CA VAL A 318 12.87 -10.31 -16.01
C VAL A 318 12.70 -8.82 -16.30
N ASP A 319 12.49 -8.48 -17.56
CA ASP A 319 12.16 -7.12 -17.98
C ASP A 319 10.91 -7.14 -18.88
N PHE A 320 9.90 -6.35 -18.52
CA PHE A 320 8.64 -6.22 -19.24
C PHE A 320 7.98 -4.89 -18.89
N GLU A 321 7.12 -4.45 -19.77
CA GLU A 321 6.33 -3.23 -19.58
C GLU A 321 5.14 -3.51 -18.66
N LEU A 322 4.90 -2.58 -17.74
CA LEU A 322 3.80 -2.69 -16.76
C LEU A 322 2.54 -1.99 -17.27
N PRO A 323 1.34 -2.49 -16.92
CA PRO A 323 0.09 -1.80 -17.18
C PRO A 323 0.04 -0.50 -16.37
N MET A 324 0.05 0.65 -17.06
CA MET A 324 0.27 1.96 -16.44
C MET A 324 -0.92 2.45 -15.63
N ASP A 325 -2.15 2.04 -15.97
CA ASP A 325 -3.34 2.42 -15.20
C ASP A 325 -3.37 1.69 -13.85
N VAL A 326 -3.00 0.38 -13.83
CA VAL A 326 -2.85 -0.39 -12.58
C VAL A 326 -1.71 0.18 -11.73
N VAL A 327 -0.59 0.61 -12.35
CA VAL A 327 0.50 1.29 -11.62
C VAL A 327 0.00 2.58 -10.98
N ALA A 328 -0.77 3.38 -11.72
CA ALA A 328 -1.30 4.65 -11.20
C ALA A 328 -2.31 4.43 -10.05
N ASP A 329 -3.14 3.38 -10.12
CA ASP A 329 -4.08 3.03 -9.07
C ASP A 329 -3.35 2.55 -7.81
N GLN A 330 -2.37 1.67 -7.98
CA GLN A 330 -1.54 1.20 -6.85
C GLN A 330 -0.75 2.35 -6.22
N SER A 331 -0.18 3.25 -7.03
CA SER A 331 0.51 4.45 -6.54
C SER A 331 -0.41 5.34 -5.72
N ARG A 332 -1.65 5.57 -6.18
CA ARG A 332 -2.67 6.32 -5.43
C ARG A 332 -2.96 5.67 -4.08
N ASN A 333 -3.11 4.35 -4.04
CA ASN A 333 -3.36 3.61 -2.81
C ASN A 333 -2.18 3.71 -1.82
N ILE A 334 -0.95 3.60 -2.32
CA ILE A 334 0.27 3.76 -1.51
C ILE A 334 0.34 5.18 -0.95
N LEU A 335 0.16 6.19 -1.80
CA LEU A 335 0.19 7.60 -1.43
C LEU A 335 -0.86 7.92 -0.35
N GLN A 336 -2.08 7.42 -0.51
CA GLN A 336 -3.16 7.62 0.46
C GLN A 336 -2.82 6.97 1.81
N ARG A 337 -2.25 5.76 1.81
CA ARG A 337 -1.79 5.09 3.04
C ARG A 337 -0.66 5.87 3.72
N GLN A 338 0.32 6.37 2.96
CA GLN A 338 1.41 7.18 3.50
C GLN A 338 0.90 8.50 4.08
N TYR A 339 0.02 9.19 3.35
CA TYR A 339 -0.62 10.42 3.80
C TYR A 339 -1.39 10.22 5.13
N THR A 340 -2.21 9.18 5.20
CA THR A 340 -2.96 8.84 6.43
C THR A 340 -2.02 8.53 7.59
N ARG A 341 -0.93 7.79 7.34
CA ARG A 341 0.08 7.49 8.37
C ARG A 341 0.72 8.76 8.92
N MET A 342 1.10 9.71 8.06
CA MET A 342 1.70 10.98 8.47
C MET A 342 0.75 11.81 9.32
N LEU A 343 -0.55 11.86 8.97
CA LEU A 343 -1.56 12.54 9.77
C LEU A 343 -1.75 11.89 11.15
N ILE A 344 -1.78 10.55 11.22
CA ILE A 344 -1.86 9.81 12.48
C ILE A 344 -0.62 10.06 13.34
N GLN A 345 0.56 10.25 12.74
CA GLN A 345 1.80 10.63 13.43
C GLN A 345 1.82 12.10 13.88
N GLY A 346 0.77 12.87 13.60
CA GLY A 346 0.61 14.25 14.06
C GLY A 346 1.26 15.31 13.16
N GLN A 347 1.67 14.98 11.93
CA GLN A 347 2.14 15.97 10.97
C GLN A 347 0.96 16.84 10.51
N LYS A 348 1.22 18.14 10.31
CA LYS A 348 0.18 19.05 9.82
C LYS A 348 -0.05 18.83 8.33
N ALA A 349 -1.34 18.92 7.92
CA ALA A 349 -1.73 18.72 6.52
C ALA A 349 -0.97 19.63 5.55
N ASP A 350 -0.66 20.88 5.95
CA ASP A 350 0.08 21.84 5.13
C ASP A 350 1.57 21.44 4.94
N GLU A 351 2.17 20.76 5.92
CA GLU A 351 3.55 20.26 5.83
C GLU A 351 3.61 19.02 4.94
N VAL A 352 2.63 18.12 5.07
CA VAL A 352 2.51 16.94 4.21
C VAL A 352 2.22 17.36 2.76
N ALA A 353 1.42 18.41 2.55
CA ALA A 353 1.13 18.94 1.21
C ALA A 353 2.39 19.46 0.50
N LYS A 354 3.36 20.02 1.22
CA LYS A 354 4.64 20.47 0.64
C LYS A 354 5.53 19.31 0.17
N GLN A 355 5.39 18.14 0.78
CA GLN A 355 6.13 16.93 0.43
C GLN A 355 5.38 16.04 -0.57
N MET A 356 4.19 16.46 -1.02
CA MET A 356 3.30 15.65 -1.85
C MET A 356 3.93 15.19 -3.17
N GLU A 357 4.75 16.03 -3.81
CA GLU A 357 5.41 15.65 -5.07
C GLU A 357 6.47 14.56 -4.86
N GLU A 358 7.25 14.64 -3.78
CA GLU A 358 8.24 13.62 -3.43
C GLU A 358 7.56 12.32 -3.02
N LEU A 359 6.49 12.41 -2.21
CA LEU A 359 5.67 11.28 -1.82
C LEU A 359 5.04 10.60 -3.03
N LYS A 360 4.53 11.35 -3.99
CA LYS A 360 3.98 10.81 -5.23
C LYS A 360 5.05 10.09 -6.04
N ALA A 361 6.22 10.73 -6.25
CA ALA A 361 7.31 10.11 -6.99
C ALA A 361 7.82 8.81 -6.34
N SER A 362 7.93 8.78 -5.01
CA SER A 362 8.31 7.58 -4.27
C SER A 362 7.21 6.50 -4.33
N SER A 363 5.93 6.90 -4.27
CA SER A 363 4.80 5.97 -4.39
C SER A 363 4.70 5.35 -5.77
N ASP A 364 4.97 6.12 -6.84
CA ASP A 364 5.03 5.60 -8.22
C ASP A 364 6.13 4.55 -8.38
N GLN A 365 7.33 4.82 -7.84
CA GLN A 365 8.43 3.87 -7.87
C GLN A 365 8.11 2.59 -7.08
N GLN A 366 7.54 2.76 -5.89
CA GLN A 366 7.16 1.64 -5.05
C GLN A 366 6.06 0.79 -5.70
N ALA A 367 5.07 1.42 -6.34
CA ALA A 367 4.01 0.74 -7.06
C ALA A 367 4.56 -0.09 -8.23
N GLN A 368 5.48 0.47 -9.02
CA GLN A 368 6.13 -0.26 -10.12
C GLN A 368 6.89 -1.49 -9.63
N LEU A 369 7.68 -1.35 -8.56
CA LEU A 369 8.43 -2.47 -7.99
C LEU A 369 7.51 -3.55 -7.43
N GLN A 370 6.46 -3.17 -6.70
CA GLN A 370 5.49 -4.12 -6.15
C GLN A 370 4.72 -4.86 -7.22
N LEU A 371 4.25 -4.16 -8.26
CA LEU A 371 3.52 -4.79 -9.36
C LEU A 371 4.43 -5.68 -10.21
N LYS A 372 5.68 -5.27 -10.45
CA LYS A 372 6.65 -6.12 -11.14
C LYS A 372 6.86 -7.42 -10.38
N ALA A 373 7.14 -7.34 -9.08
CA ALA A 373 7.31 -8.52 -8.23
C ALA A 373 6.04 -9.40 -8.22
N PHE A 374 4.86 -8.79 -8.13
CA PHE A 374 3.58 -9.50 -8.17
C PHE A 374 3.41 -10.32 -9.46
N PHE A 375 3.61 -9.72 -10.64
CA PHE A 375 3.46 -10.44 -11.91
C PHE A 375 4.48 -11.55 -12.08
N VAL A 376 5.74 -11.30 -11.69
CA VAL A 376 6.79 -12.32 -11.73
C VAL A 376 6.43 -13.50 -10.84
N MET A 377 5.99 -13.24 -9.59
CA MET A 377 5.63 -14.30 -8.65
C MET A 377 4.35 -15.04 -9.06
N ASP A 378 3.37 -14.35 -9.66
CA ASP A 378 2.17 -14.99 -10.21
C ASP A 378 2.51 -15.95 -11.36
N ALA A 379 3.43 -15.55 -12.24
CA ALA A 379 3.92 -16.39 -13.33
C ALA A 379 4.72 -17.61 -12.80
N VAL A 380 5.57 -17.41 -11.77
CA VAL A 380 6.30 -18.49 -11.10
C VAL A 380 5.33 -19.47 -10.44
N ALA A 381 4.31 -18.99 -9.72
CA ALA A 381 3.32 -19.81 -9.06
C ALA A 381 2.54 -20.67 -10.05
N LYS A 382 2.16 -20.11 -11.20
CA LYS A 382 1.51 -20.85 -12.29
C LYS A 382 2.41 -21.92 -12.88
N LYS A 383 3.70 -21.59 -13.13
CA LYS A 383 4.66 -22.55 -13.67
C LYS A 383 4.95 -23.70 -12.71
N LEU A 384 5.02 -23.45 -11.42
CA LEU A 384 5.23 -24.45 -10.37
C LEU A 384 3.93 -25.11 -9.89
N ASN A 385 2.77 -24.66 -10.36
CA ASN A 385 1.44 -25.11 -9.96
C ASN A 385 1.23 -25.07 -8.43
N ILE A 386 1.58 -23.92 -7.81
CA ILE A 386 1.51 -23.71 -6.36
C ILE A 386 0.37 -22.78 -6.03
N GLU A 387 -0.48 -23.21 -5.10
CA GLU A 387 -1.60 -22.44 -4.54
C GLU A 387 -1.51 -22.40 -3.01
N ALA A 388 -2.10 -21.37 -2.41
CA ALA A 388 -2.28 -21.29 -0.96
C ALA A 388 -3.47 -22.14 -0.54
N THR A 389 -3.28 -23.04 0.42
CA THR A 389 -4.36 -23.86 0.95
C THR A 389 -5.13 -23.11 2.06
N GLU A 390 -6.39 -23.51 2.27
CA GLU A 390 -7.21 -22.96 3.37
C GLU A 390 -6.56 -23.17 4.75
N GLU A 391 -5.86 -24.29 4.94
CA GLU A 391 -5.17 -24.61 6.19
C GLU A 391 -4.01 -23.63 6.46
N GLU A 392 -3.24 -23.30 5.43
CA GLU A 392 -2.13 -22.33 5.52
C GLU A 392 -2.64 -20.92 5.80
N ILE A 393 -3.72 -20.51 5.14
CA ILE A 393 -4.39 -19.22 5.39
C ILE A 393 -4.88 -19.16 6.83
N ASN A 394 -5.54 -20.20 7.33
CA ASN A 394 -5.99 -20.25 8.71
C ASN A 394 -4.84 -20.25 9.72
N GLY A 395 -3.72 -20.92 9.42
CA GLY A 395 -2.50 -20.88 10.21
C GLY A 395 -1.91 -19.47 10.31
N TYR A 396 -1.84 -18.76 9.19
CA TYR A 396 -1.39 -17.37 9.14
C TYR A 396 -2.29 -16.45 9.98
N ILE A 397 -3.61 -16.58 9.82
CA ILE A 397 -4.60 -15.80 10.59
C ILE A 397 -4.48 -16.10 12.09
N ALA A 398 -4.32 -17.37 12.48
CA ALA A 398 -4.16 -17.74 13.89
C ALA A 398 -2.92 -17.09 14.51
N GLN A 399 -1.79 -17.11 13.79
CA GLN A 399 -0.55 -16.47 14.23
C GLN A 399 -0.73 -14.94 14.35
N ALA A 400 -1.32 -14.29 13.34
CA ALA A 400 -1.59 -12.86 13.36
C ALA A 400 -2.56 -12.45 14.49
N ALA A 401 -3.57 -13.29 14.77
CA ALA A 401 -4.54 -13.08 15.82
C ALA A 401 -3.89 -13.13 17.22
N MET A 402 -2.92 -14.04 17.43
CA MET A 402 -2.14 -14.09 18.67
C MET A 402 -1.37 -12.78 18.90
N TYR A 403 -0.69 -12.24 17.89
CA TYR A 403 0.02 -10.96 18.00
C TYR A 403 -0.91 -9.78 18.29
N ARG A 404 -2.10 -9.78 17.68
CA ARG A 404 -3.11 -8.71 17.85
C ARG A 404 -4.01 -8.92 19.07
N GLN A 405 -3.84 -10.01 19.83
CA GLN A 405 -4.68 -10.41 20.97
C GLN A 405 -6.18 -10.43 20.62
N THR A 406 -6.50 -10.92 19.41
CA THR A 406 -7.87 -11.02 18.90
C THR A 406 -8.23 -12.48 18.63
N ARG A 407 -9.53 -12.75 18.42
CA ARG A 407 -9.97 -14.10 18.03
C ARG A 407 -9.72 -14.31 16.52
N PRO A 408 -9.21 -15.47 16.08
CA PRO A 408 -8.94 -15.77 14.68
C PRO A 408 -10.13 -15.55 13.77
N GLU A 409 -11.33 -15.95 14.19
CA GLU A 409 -12.55 -15.82 13.40
C GLU A 409 -12.89 -14.34 13.14
N LYS A 410 -12.77 -13.50 14.17
CA LYS A 410 -13.02 -12.06 14.04
C LYS A 410 -12.01 -11.40 13.12
N LEU A 411 -10.73 -11.79 13.22
CA LEU A 411 -9.69 -11.28 12.35
C LEU A 411 -9.92 -11.71 10.91
N ARG A 412 -10.34 -12.98 10.66
CA ARG A 412 -10.70 -13.48 9.32
C ARG A 412 -11.83 -12.68 8.70
N GLU A 413 -12.93 -12.42 9.45
CA GLU A 413 -14.03 -11.60 8.98
C GLU A 413 -13.59 -10.18 8.62
N GLN A 414 -12.73 -9.58 9.44
CA GLN A 414 -12.18 -8.26 9.16
C GLN A 414 -11.34 -8.28 7.88
N MET A 415 -10.42 -9.23 7.74
CA MET A 415 -9.57 -9.40 6.58
C MET A 415 -10.36 -9.70 5.30
N ALA A 416 -11.51 -10.41 5.41
CA ALA A 416 -12.40 -10.62 4.27
C ALA A 416 -13.12 -9.34 3.83
N ARG A 417 -13.48 -8.46 4.78
CA ARG A 417 -14.16 -7.18 4.48
C ARG A 417 -13.23 -6.12 3.88
N ASP A 418 -11.99 -6.06 4.35
CA ASP A 418 -11.00 -5.07 3.89
C ASP A 418 -10.12 -5.57 2.73
N GLY A 419 -10.34 -6.81 2.26
CA GLY A 419 -9.60 -7.41 1.15
C GLY A 419 -8.22 -7.99 1.51
N SER A 420 -7.73 -7.77 2.74
CA SER A 420 -6.39 -8.25 3.17
C SER A 420 -6.28 -9.77 3.26
N LEU A 421 -7.41 -10.50 3.21
CA LEU A 421 -7.40 -11.96 3.12
C LEU A 421 -6.80 -12.45 1.79
N ALA A 422 -7.12 -11.79 0.69
CA ALA A 422 -6.54 -12.09 -0.62
C ALA A 422 -5.05 -11.74 -0.66
N GLU A 423 -4.66 -10.62 -0.04
CA GLU A 423 -3.23 -10.24 0.09
C GLU A 423 -2.45 -11.31 0.88
N ALA A 424 -3.00 -11.79 2.01
CA ALA A 424 -2.38 -12.86 2.80
C ALA A 424 -2.25 -14.18 2.01
N ALA A 425 -3.27 -14.57 1.24
CA ALA A 425 -3.19 -15.76 0.39
C ALA A 425 -2.10 -15.62 -0.69
N MET A 426 -1.93 -14.43 -1.26
CA MET A 426 -0.86 -14.14 -2.22
C MET A 426 0.52 -14.22 -1.56
N GLU A 427 0.69 -13.65 -0.36
CA GLU A 427 1.92 -13.70 0.41
C GLU A 427 2.33 -15.14 0.74
N ILE A 428 1.39 -15.97 1.20
CA ILE A 428 1.62 -17.40 1.47
C ILE A 428 2.06 -18.12 0.20
N ARG A 429 1.38 -17.87 -0.93
CA ARG A 429 1.71 -18.46 -2.23
C ARG A 429 3.11 -18.06 -2.69
N GLU A 430 3.47 -16.79 -2.54
CA GLU A 430 4.80 -16.27 -2.85
C GLU A 430 5.88 -16.97 -2.01
N LEU A 431 5.70 -17.05 -0.69
CA LEU A 431 6.64 -17.71 0.20
C LEU A 431 6.85 -19.18 -0.17
N LYS A 432 5.78 -19.90 -0.50
CA LYS A 432 5.88 -21.31 -0.96
C LYS A 432 6.66 -21.43 -2.27
N CYS A 433 6.45 -20.52 -3.22
CA CYS A 433 7.19 -20.50 -4.48
C CYS A 433 8.67 -20.29 -4.25
N ILE A 434 9.02 -19.32 -3.39
CA ILE A 434 10.42 -19.02 -3.07
C ILE A 434 11.06 -20.20 -2.32
N ASP A 435 10.37 -20.77 -1.34
CA ASP A 435 10.88 -21.93 -0.59
C ASP A 435 11.09 -23.14 -1.52
N LYS A 436 10.22 -23.34 -2.51
CA LYS A 436 10.38 -24.38 -3.54
C LYS A 436 11.59 -24.15 -4.45
N ILE A 437 11.84 -22.91 -4.82
CA ILE A 437 13.03 -22.52 -5.59
C ILE A 437 14.30 -22.74 -4.76
N LEU A 438 14.26 -22.40 -3.46
CA LEU A 438 15.39 -22.59 -2.56
C LEU A 438 15.77 -24.07 -2.36
N GLU A 439 14.83 -25.02 -2.49
CA GLU A 439 15.14 -26.47 -2.45
C GLU A 439 16.10 -26.89 -3.56
N THR A 440 16.06 -26.21 -4.72
CA THR A 440 16.91 -26.53 -5.89
C THR A 440 18.06 -25.54 -6.08
N ALA A 441 18.15 -24.51 -5.23
CA ALA A 441 19.15 -23.46 -5.31
C ALA A 441 20.54 -23.93 -4.84
N LYS A 442 21.60 -23.34 -5.39
CA LYS A 442 22.97 -23.53 -4.93
C LYS A 442 23.27 -22.48 -3.85
N ILE A 443 23.30 -22.93 -2.61
CA ILE A 443 23.53 -22.06 -1.45
C ILE A 443 25.03 -21.99 -1.18
N SER A 444 25.60 -20.77 -1.20
CA SER A 444 27.00 -20.48 -0.83
C SER A 444 27.04 -19.74 0.49
N GLU A 445 27.89 -20.18 1.42
CA GLU A 445 28.07 -19.44 2.68
C GLU A 445 29.07 -18.30 2.50
N VAL A 446 28.66 -17.09 2.87
CA VAL A 446 29.48 -15.86 2.76
C VAL A 446 29.44 -15.05 4.04
N GLU A 447 30.45 -14.19 4.23
CA GLU A 447 30.47 -13.26 5.37
C GLU A 447 29.28 -12.29 5.32
N PRO A 448 28.65 -11.94 6.47
CA PRO A 448 27.48 -11.08 6.53
C PRO A 448 27.67 -9.72 5.84
N LYS A 449 28.85 -9.12 5.94
CA LYS A 449 29.19 -7.82 5.31
C LYS A 449 29.04 -7.85 3.78
N LYS A 450 29.39 -8.95 3.13
CA LYS A 450 29.25 -9.08 1.67
C LYS A 450 27.79 -9.13 1.24
N VAL A 451 26.95 -9.77 2.04
CA VAL A 451 25.50 -9.83 1.77
C VAL A 451 24.86 -8.46 1.91
N GLU A 452 25.19 -7.69 2.96
CA GLU A 452 24.71 -6.33 3.16
C GLU A 452 25.13 -5.38 2.01
N GLU A 453 26.37 -5.49 1.53
CA GLU A 453 26.85 -4.70 0.38
C GLU A 453 26.11 -5.08 -0.91
N LYS A 454 25.84 -6.37 -1.12
CA LYS A 454 25.10 -6.87 -2.28
C LYS A 454 23.66 -6.38 -2.25
N GLN A 455 22.99 -6.43 -1.08
CA GLN A 455 21.63 -5.92 -0.90
C GLN A 455 21.54 -4.42 -1.11
N LYS A 456 22.50 -3.63 -0.59
CA LYS A 456 22.56 -2.18 -0.83
C LYS A 456 22.71 -1.88 -2.32
N LYS A 457 23.59 -2.58 -3.03
CA LYS A 457 23.78 -2.43 -4.48
C LYS A 457 22.55 -2.86 -5.28
N ALA A 458 21.83 -3.91 -4.85
CA ALA A 458 20.57 -4.33 -5.46
C ALA A 458 19.47 -3.28 -5.28
N ALA A 459 19.33 -2.74 -4.07
CA ALA A 459 18.38 -1.67 -3.78
C ALA A 459 18.69 -0.39 -4.58
N GLU A 460 19.96 0.01 -4.69
CA GLU A 460 20.37 1.16 -5.51
C GLU A 460 20.10 0.94 -7.01
N LYS A 461 20.34 -0.27 -7.52
CA LYS A 461 20.01 -0.63 -8.92
C LYS A 461 18.51 -0.61 -9.17
N ALA A 462 17.71 -1.15 -8.26
CA ALA A 462 16.25 -1.13 -8.36
C ALA A 462 15.72 0.31 -8.36
N ALA A 463 16.22 1.16 -7.47
CA ALA A 463 15.90 2.58 -7.42
C ALA A 463 16.36 3.35 -8.68
N ALA A 464 17.48 2.98 -9.28
CA ALA A 464 18.00 3.59 -10.51
C ALA A 464 17.18 3.20 -11.75
N LYS A 465 16.72 1.93 -11.83
CA LYS A 465 15.84 1.44 -12.92
C LYS A 465 14.43 2.07 -12.84
N ALA A 466 13.96 2.40 -11.64
CA ALA A 466 12.64 3.01 -11.39
C ALA A 466 12.63 4.54 -11.58
N LYS A 467 13.69 5.18 -12.11
CA LYS A 467 13.68 6.62 -12.40
C LYS A 467 12.69 6.93 -13.52
N PRO A 468 11.74 7.86 -13.32
CA PRO A 468 10.63 8.09 -14.23
C PRO A 468 11.12 8.57 -15.60
N VAL A 469 10.48 8.06 -16.64
CA VAL A 469 10.52 8.60 -18.01
C VAL A 469 9.86 9.99 -18.01
N LYS A 470 10.50 10.98 -17.38
CA LYS A 470 10.04 12.39 -17.35
C LYS A 470 10.27 13.15 -18.67
N LYS A 471 10.69 12.47 -19.77
CA LYS A 471 10.98 13.14 -21.04
C LYS A 471 9.86 13.06 -22.10
N ALA A 472 8.94 12.11 -22.02
CA ALA A 472 7.89 11.98 -23.04
C ALA A 472 6.62 12.81 -22.72
N GLU A 473 6.18 12.86 -21.47
CA GLU A 473 4.96 13.63 -21.12
C GLU A 473 5.13 15.15 -21.15
N LYS A 474 6.36 15.65 -20.90
CA LYS A 474 6.61 17.11 -21.00
C LYS A 474 6.63 17.62 -22.45
N ALA A 475 6.92 16.75 -23.41
CA ALA A 475 6.88 17.11 -24.85
C ALA A 475 5.42 17.12 -25.38
N GLU A 476 4.57 16.19 -24.92
CA GLU A 476 3.19 16.08 -25.41
C GLU A 476 2.24 17.10 -24.76
N ASN A 477 2.46 17.44 -23.49
CA ASN A 477 1.66 18.48 -22.81
C ASN A 477 2.06 19.91 -23.21
N THR A 478 3.33 20.16 -23.56
CA THR A 478 3.74 21.47 -24.13
C THR A 478 3.20 21.64 -25.54
N GLU A 479 3.15 20.61 -26.37
CA GLU A 479 2.58 20.69 -27.73
C GLU A 479 1.06 20.84 -27.73
N LYS A 480 0.34 20.24 -26.75
CA LYS A 480 -1.11 20.44 -26.58
C LYS A 480 -1.46 21.80 -25.97
N ALA A 481 -0.64 22.33 -25.07
CA ALA A 481 -0.82 23.67 -24.50
C ALA A 481 -0.57 24.76 -25.55
N GLU A 482 0.53 24.68 -26.34
CA GLU A 482 0.79 25.63 -27.43
C GLU A 482 -0.22 25.56 -28.57
N LYS A 483 -0.82 24.38 -28.85
CA LYS A 483 -1.90 24.25 -29.87
C LYS A 483 -3.23 24.80 -29.35
N SER A 484 -3.49 24.79 -28.03
CA SER A 484 -4.70 25.39 -27.44
C SER A 484 -4.59 26.90 -27.32
N GLU A 485 -3.42 27.46 -27.00
CA GLU A 485 -3.19 28.91 -26.97
C GLU A 485 -3.26 29.55 -28.37
N LYS A 486 -2.60 28.93 -29.38
CA LYS A 486 -2.70 29.40 -30.78
C LYS A 486 -4.12 29.31 -31.39
N LYS A 487 -5.00 28.44 -30.80
CA LYS A 487 -6.39 28.33 -31.22
C LYS A 487 -7.29 29.36 -30.50
N ALA A 488 -6.90 29.77 -29.28
CA ALA A 488 -7.58 30.82 -28.51
C ALA A 488 -7.23 32.22 -29.08
N GLU A 489 -5.97 32.50 -29.39
CA GLU A 489 -5.56 33.77 -30.04
C GLU A 489 -6.20 33.97 -31.41
N LYS A 490 -6.32 32.90 -32.26
CA LYS A 490 -7.02 33.02 -33.54
C LYS A 490 -8.54 33.19 -33.46
N LYS A 491 -9.16 32.88 -32.30
CA LYS A 491 -10.58 33.16 -32.03
C LYS A 491 -10.79 34.59 -31.54
N ALA A 492 -9.89 35.10 -30.68
CA ALA A 492 -9.93 36.47 -30.19
C ALA A 492 -9.74 37.51 -31.29
N ASP A 493 -8.79 37.27 -32.23
CA ASP A 493 -8.55 38.13 -33.39
C ASP A 493 -9.67 38.14 -34.44
N LYS A 494 -10.56 37.15 -34.40
CA LYS A 494 -11.74 37.10 -35.29
C LYS A 494 -12.97 37.81 -34.67
N GLU A 495 -13.06 37.89 -33.34
CA GLU A 495 -14.15 38.63 -32.67
C GLU A 495 -13.86 40.14 -32.61
N GLU A 496 -12.59 40.58 -32.50
CA GLU A 496 -12.22 41.99 -32.48
C GLU A 496 -12.38 42.70 -33.83
N LYS A 497 -12.48 41.95 -34.96
CA LYS A 497 -12.78 42.49 -36.31
C LYS A 497 -14.25 42.58 -36.64
N ALA A 498 -15.16 42.13 -35.80
CA ALA A 498 -16.59 42.13 -36.05
C ALA A 498 -17.38 43.27 -35.32
N GLU A 499 -16.76 43.97 -34.37
CA GLU A 499 -17.40 45.09 -33.65
C GLU A 499 -16.69 46.43 -33.90
N LYS A 500 -16.96 47.05 -35.03
CA LYS A 500 -16.80 48.50 -35.19
C LYS A 500 -18.16 49.11 -35.45
N PRO A 501 -18.79 49.81 -34.48
CA PRO A 501 -20.05 50.52 -34.74
C PRO A 501 -19.80 51.83 -35.49
N ALA A 502 -20.66 52.07 -36.49
CA ALA A 502 -20.71 53.27 -37.30
C ALA A 502 -21.02 54.51 -36.45
N LYS A 503 -20.26 55.58 -36.64
CA LYS A 503 -20.48 56.94 -36.10
C LYS A 503 -21.82 57.47 -36.59
N LYS A 504 -22.72 57.84 -35.64
CA LYS A 504 -23.81 58.78 -35.89
C LYS A 504 -23.50 60.11 -35.24
N ALA A 505 -23.67 61.17 -36.08
CA ALA A 505 -23.46 62.57 -35.82
C ALA A 505 -24.53 63.16 -34.86
N PRO A 506 -24.28 64.30 -34.24
CA PRO A 506 -25.10 64.85 -33.15
C PRO A 506 -26.32 65.63 -33.62
N ALA A 507 -27.46 65.47 -32.93
CA ALA A 507 -28.60 66.31 -33.12
C ALA A 507 -28.84 67.22 -31.87
N LYS A 508 -29.09 68.48 -32.18
CA LYS A 508 -29.23 69.70 -31.34
C LYS A 508 -30.28 69.61 -30.24
N LYS A 509 -29.93 70.32 -29.19
CA LYS A 509 -30.85 70.87 -28.16
C LYS A 509 -32.09 71.49 -28.71
N LYS A 510 -33.20 71.32 -28.02
CA LYS A 510 -34.14 72.47 -27.69
C LYS A 510 -34.88 72.21 -26.36
N GLU A 511 -34.83 73.26 -25.61
CA GLU A 511 -35.58 73.53 -24.36
C GLU A 511 -37.08 73.35 -24.48
N LYS A 512 -37.72 72.81 -23.47
CA LYS A 512 -38.64 73.53 -22.55
C LYS A 512 -38.92 72.61 -21.37
#